data_24b7732ecc4db5b6b13e2cb99a701a98
#
_entry.id   24b7732ecc4db5b6b13e2cb99a701a98
#
_cell.length_a   1.000
_cell.length_b   1.000
_cell.length_c   1.000
_cell.angle_alpha   90.00
_cell.angle_beta   90.00
_cell.angle_gamma   90.00
#
_symmetry.space_group_name_H-M   'P 1'
#
loop_
_entity.id
_entity.type
_entity.pdbx_description
1 polymer ?
#
loop_
_entity_poly.entity_id
_entity_poly.type
_entity_poly.pdbx_seq_one_letter_code
_entity_poly.pdbx_strand_id
1 'polypeptide(L)'
;MGHYILDSICHPFIYGRTHYKKNDRGYFSRHAYLETEIDTSLLELKYHRRRADFHMENTIMLTPRQKWIVARMLHYAYQHTYHGLFVSRYTIFMAIFATQLGFRILYDSTGQKKVLFRFAEKHTLGYPVFSPLIANDSLLFRTDPFNMQHKKWTNPWDSSISSVESFFDLYGRSEEKYLHCLAELSALLKERIHSPKASL
;
A
#
# COMPACT_ATOMS: atom_id res chain seq x y z
N MET A 1 -4.21 -9.95 3.67
CA MET A 1 -4.77 -9.60 4.98
C MET A 1 -4.03 -8.42 5.61
N GLY A 2 -2.72 -8.46 5.85
CA GLY A 2 -2.00 -7.37 6.52
C GLY A 2 -2.15 -5.99 5.85
N HIS A 3 -1.94 -5.89 4.55
CA HIS A 3 -2.14 -4.66 3.80
C HIS A 3 -3.56 -4.07 3.98
N TYR A 4 -4.59 -4.91 3.84
CA TYR A 4 -5.97 -4.47 4.06
C TYR A 4 -6.22 -3.93 5.47
N ILE A 5 -5.65 -4.58 6.50
CA ILE A 5 -5.80 -4.12 7.89
C ILE A 5 -5.09 -2.79 8.09
N LEU A 6 -3.87 -2.64 7.58
CA LEU A 6 -3.11 -1.39 7.63
C LEU A 6 -3.89 -0.27 6.95
N ASP A 7 -4.35 -0.48 5.72
CA ASP A 7 -5.12 0.50 4.96
C ASP A 7 -6.41 0.90 5.68
N SER A 8 -7.15 -0.07 6.22
CA SER A 8 -8.42 0.21 6.92
C SER A 8 -8.26 1.12 8.13
N ILE A 9 -7.08 1.13 8.74
CA ILE A 9 -6.77 1.94 9.94
C ILE A 9 -6.07 3.24 9.56
N CYS A 10 -5.13 3.21 8.61
CA CYS A 10 -4.29 4.35 8.27
C CYS A 10 -4.89 5.27 7.19
N HIS A 11 -5.72 4.77 6.27
CA HIS A 11 -6.28 5.60 5.19
C HIS A 11 -7.10 6.81 5.69
N PRO A 12 -7.91 6.73 6.76
CA PRO A 12 -8.57 7.93 7.28
C PRO A 12 -7.60 9.06 7.63
N PHE A 13 -6.44 8.71 8.20
CA PHE A 13 -5.34 9.64 8.46
C PHE A 13 -4.73 10.17 7.16
N ILE A 14 -4.33 9.30 6.23
CA ILE A 14 -3.70 9.67 4.96
C ILE A 14 -4.60 10.64 4.19
N TYR A 15 -5.88 10.30 4.02
CA TYR A 15 -6.85 11.13 3.31
C TYR A 15 -7.20 12.42 4.06
N GLY A 16 -7.28 12.37 5.39
CA GLY A 16 -7.49 13.57 6.20
C GLY A 16 -6.33 14.56 6.08
N ARG A 17 -5.10 14.06 6.16
CA ARG A 17 -3.86 14.88 6.04
C ARG A 17 -3.67 15.44 4.63
N THR A 18 -4.12 14.74 3.60
CA THR A 18 -3.99 15.17 2.21
C THR A 18 -5.19 15.98 1.70
N HIS A 19 -6.12 16.32 2.60
CA HIS A 19 -7.30 17.12 2.30
C HIS A 19 -8.11 16.55 1.12
N TYR A 20 -8.48 15.28 1.24
CA TYR A 20 -9.27 14.58 0.22
C TYR A 20 -10.57 15.31 -0.11
N LYS A 21 -10.84 15.46 -1.42
CA LYS A 21 -12.11 15.93 -1.96
C LYS A 21 -12.52 15.03 -3.13
N LYS A 22 -13.75 14.53 -3.12
CA LYS A 22 -14.27 13.52 -4.07
C LYS A 22 -14.03 13.85 -5.54
N ASN A 23 -14.07 15.14 -5.93
CA ASN A 23 -13.96 15.57 -7.33
C ASN A 23 -12.61 16.22 -7.67
N ASP A 24 -11.63 16.10 -6.79
CA ASP A 24 -10.31 16.70 -6.98
C ASP A 24 -9.38 15.70 -7.70
N ARG A 25 -9.01 16.01 -8.93
CA ARG A 25 -8.07 15.19 -9.72
C ARG A 25 -6.67 15.06 -9.06
N GLY A 26 -6.29 16.05 -8.26
CA GLY A 26 -5.00 16.05 -7.55
C GLY A 26 -4.97 15.18 -6.29
N TYR A 27 -6.09 14.60 -5.84
CA TYR A 27 -6.12 13.84 -4.59
C TYR A 27 -5.19 12.62 -4.62
N PHE A 28 -5.17 11.88 -5.73
CA PHE A 28 -4.30 10.72 -5.90
C PHE A 28 -2.82 11.09 -5.75
N SER A 29 -2.42 12.18 -6.37
CA SER A 29 -1.04 12.67 -6.28
C SER A 29 -0.63 12.99 -4.85
N ARG A 30 -1.47 13.68 -4.10
CA ARG A 30 -1.19 14.04 -2.69
C ARG A 30 -1.16 12.82 -1.79
N HIS A 31 -2.09 11.89 -1.99
CA HIS A 31 -2.15 10.61 -1.29
C HIS A 31 -0.87 9.80 -1.51
N ALA A 32 -0.54 9.50 -2.77
CA ALA A 32 0.64 8.74 -3.14
C ALA A 32 1.96 9.43 -2.69
N TYR A 33 1.98 10.76 -2.70
CA TYR A 33 3.11 11.53 -2.22
C TYR A 33 3.32 11.35 -0.71
N LEU A 34 2.26 11.46 0.09
CA LEU A 34 2.35 11.29 1.54
C LEU A 34 2.73 9.86 1.91
N GLU A 35 2.17 8.84 1.27
CA GLU A 35 2.54 7.45 1.49
C GLU A 35 4.01 7.19 1.13
N THR A 36 4.46 7.69 -0.01
CA THR A 36 5.86 7.58 -0.43
C THR A 36 6.80 8.27 0.57
N GLU A 37 6.39 9.40 1.14
CA GLU A 37 7.16 10.13 2.16
C GLU A 37 7.21 9.35 3.49
N ILE A 38 6.09 8.75 3.91
CA ILE A 38 6.03 7.86 5.08
C ILE A 38 6.95 6.66 4.88
N ASP A 39 6.85 5.96 3.76
CA ASP A 39 7.65 4.78 3.46
C ASP A 39 9.16 5.09 3.44
N THR A 40 9.52 6.20 2.79
CA THR A 40 10.94 6.63 2.71
C THR A 40 11.48 6.99 4.09
N SER A 41 10.69 7.70 4.88
CA SER A 41 11.07 8.10 6.24
C SER A 41 11.16 6.90 7.19
N LEU A 42 10.26 5.93 7.09
CA LEU A 42 10.31 4.66 7.85
C LEU A 42 11.55 3.85 7.50
N LEU A 43 11.87 3.76 6.22
CA LEU A 43 13.04 3.03 5.74
C LEU A 43 14.34 3.60 6.35
N GLU A 44 14.44 4.91 6.39
CA GLU A 44 15.59 5.59 6.99
C GLU A 44 15.61 5.46 8.51
N LEU A 45 14.50 5.73 9.19
CA LEU A 45 14.42 5.67 10.65
C LEU A 45 14.65 4.26 11.20
N LYS A 46 14.02 3.25 10.58
CA LYS A 46 14.03 1.88 11.12
C LYS A 46 15.22 1.06 10.64
N TYR A 47 15.65 1.27 9.39
CA TYR A 47 16.67 0.43 8.76
C TYR A 47 17.97 1.18 8.45
N HIS A 48 18.03 2.50 8.70
CA HIS A 48 19.16 3.38 8.35
C HIS A 48 19.56 3.24 6.88
N ARG A 49 18.57 3.01 6.02
CA ARG A 49 18.73 2.85 4.57
C ARG A 49 18.07 3.99 3.82
N ARG A 50 18.75 4.47 2.80
CA ARG A 50 18.14 5.41 1.86
C ARG A 50 17.24 4.66 0.88
N ARG A 51 16.25 5.35 0.33
CA ARG A 51 15.38 4.78 -0.70
C ARG A 51 16.18 4.30 -1.93
N ALA A 52 17.25 4.99 -2.27
CA ALA A 52 18.17 4.62 -3.34
C ALA A 52 18.81 3.23 -3.17
N ASP A 53 18.93 2.75 -1.93
CA ASP A 53 19.54 1.47 -1.61
C ASP A 53 18.51 0.34 -1.48
N PHE A 54 17.22 0.63 -1.72
CA PHE A 54 16.12 -0.31 -1.54
C PHE A 54 15.37 -0.61 -2.83
N HIS A 55 15.40 -1.86 -3.23
CA HIS A 55 14.75 -2.37 -4.43
C HIS A 55 13.39 -2.99 -4.09
N MET A 56 12.31 -2.20 -4.29
CA MET A 56 10.93 -2.63 -4.00
C MET A 56 10.53 -3.90 -4.75
N GLU A 57 11.02 -4.07 -5.99
CA GLU A 57 10.74 -5.26 -6.78
C GLU A 57 11.19 -6.56 -6.12
N ASN A 58 12.17 -6.49 -5.21
CA ASN A 58 12.66 -7.66 -4.48
C ASN A 58 11.71 -8.12 -3.37
N THR A 59 10.81 -7.26 -2.91
CA THR A 59 9.82 -7.60 -1.86
C THR A 59 8.73 -8.55 -2.35
N ILE A 60 8.51 -8.58 -3.66
CA ILE A 60 7.49 -9.42 -4.31
C ILE A 60 8.12 -10.44 -5.28
N MET A 61 9.36 -10.87 -5.02
CA MET A 61 10.01 -11.91 -5.82
C MET A 61 9.35 -13.27 -5.57
N LEU A 62 8.60 -13.73 -6.56
CA LEU A 62 7.97 -15.05 -6.57
C LEU A 62 8.52 -15.86 -7.75
N THR A 63 8.79 -17.14 -7.50
CA THR A 63 9.08 -18.10 -8.56
C THR A 63 7.85 -18.26 -9.47
N PRO A 64 7.99 -18.73 -10.73
CA PRO A 64 6.85 -18.97 -11.59
C PRO A 64 5.79 -19.89 -10.96
N ARG A 65 6.22 -20.91 -10.23
CA ARG A 65 5.33 -21.83 -9.50
C ARG A 65 4.53 -21.08 -8.39
N GLN A 66 5.19 -20.26 -7.61
CA GLN A 66 4.52 -19.44 -6.56
C GLN A 66 3.54 -18.45 -7.18
N LYS A 67 3.90 -17.79 -8.29
CA LYS A 67 2.97 -16.88 -9.02
C LYS A 67 1.69 -17.62 -9.45
N TRP A 68 1.82 -18.85 -9.95
CA TRP A 68 0.66 -19.67 -10.29
C TRP A 68 -0.19 -20.09 -9.10
N ILE A 69 0.43 -20.42 -7.97
CA ILE A 69 -0.31 -20.72 -6.73
C ILE A 69 -1.11 -19.50 -6.29
N VAL A 70 -0.47 -18.33 -6.22
CA VAL A 70 -1.13 -17.06 -5.87
C VAL A 70 -2.25 -16.72 -6.86
N ALA A 71 -1.99 -16.88 -8.17
CA ALA A 71 -2.98 -16.62 -9.20
C ALA A 71 -4.23 -17.52 -9.07
N ARG A 72 -4.03 -18.80 -8.75
CA ARG A 72 -5.16 -19.74 -8.50
C ARG A 72 -5.94 -19.37 -7.25
N MET A 73 -5.24 -19.03 -6.17
CA MET A 73 -5.87 -18.65 -4.90
C MET A 73 -6.70 -17.36 -5.06
N LEU A 74 -6.14 -16.34 -5.68
CA LEU A 74 -6.84 -15.07 -5.93
C LEU A 74 -8.00 -15.25 -6.91
N HIS A 75 -7.83 -16.03 -7.97
CA HIS A 75 -8.92 -16.35 -8.90
C HIS A 75 -10.11 -16.99 -8.17
N TYR A 76 -9.84 -17.99 -7.32
CA TYR A 76 -10.87 -18.62 -6.50
C TYR A 76 -11.55 -17.58 -5.57
N ALA A 77 -10.78 -16.76 -4.88
CA ALA A 77 -11.30 -15.72 -4.00
C ALA A 77 -12.18 -14.71 -4.75
N TYR A 78 -11.75 -14.23 -5.93
CA TYR A 78 -12.55 -13.30 -6.74
C TYR A 78 -13.87 -13.92 -7.19
N GLN A 79 -13.86 -15.16 -7.66
CA GLN A 79 -15.09 -15.83 -8.10
C GLN A 79 -16.11 -16.02 -6.99
N HIS A 80 -15.65 -16.23 -5.74
CA HIS A 80 -16.54 -16.48 -4.60
C HIS A 80 -16.95 -15.20 -3.85
N THR A 81 -16.24 -14.10 -4.06
CA THR A 81 -16.52 -12.83 -3.36
C THR A 81 -17.28 -11.85 -4.24
N TYR A 82 -16.97 -11.80 -5.53
CA TYR A 82 -17.53 -10.80 -6.43
C TYR A 82 -18.34 -11.45 -7.55
N HIS A 83 -19.65 -11.50 -7.37
CA HIS A 83 -20.57 -12.00 -8.40
C HIS A 83 -20.50 -11.09 -9.65
N GLY A 84 -20.22 -11.71 -10.80
CA GLY A 84 -20.13 -11.00 -12.08
C GLY A 84 -18.73 -10.45 -12.44
N LEU A 85 -17.75 -10.54 -11.56
CA LEU A 85 -16.36 -10.20 -11.88
C LEU A 85 -15.58 -11.45 -12.30
N PHE A 86 -15.32 -11.57 -13.60
CA PHE A 86 -14.48 -12.65 -14.12
C PHE A 86 -13.04 -12.19 -14.32
N VAL A 87 -12.13 -12.67 -13.48
CA VAL A 87 -10.69 -12.43 -13.62
C VAL A 87 -9.98 -13.77 -13.81
N SER A 88 -9.34 -13.96 -14.96
CA SER A 88 -8.66 -15.24 -15.27
C SER A 88 -7.38 -15.42 -14.43
N ARG A 89 -7.00 -16.68 -14.21
CA ARG A 89 -5.72 -17.01 -13.55
C ARG A 89 -4.52 -16.42 -14.29
N TYR A 90 -4.60 -16.40 -15.61
CA TYR A 90 -3.54 -15.83 -16.45
C TYR A 90 -3.45 -14.31 -16.28
N THR A 91 -4.58 -13.62 -16.22
CA THR A 91 -4.63 -12.17 -15.96
C THR A 91 -3.95 -11.82 -14.65
N ILE A 92 -4.25 -12.59 -13.58
CA ILE A 92 -3.63 -12.37 -12.27
C ILE A 92 -2.12 -12.67 -12.31
N PHE A 93 -1.72 -13.76 -12.98
CA PHE A 93 -0.31 -14.09 -13.13
C PHE A 93 0.46 -12.97 -13.85
N MET A 94 -0.10 -12.43 -14.93
CA MET A 94 0.49 -11.31 -15.66
C MET A 94 0.48 -10.01 -14.85
N ALA A 95 -0.53 -9.78 -14.02
CA ALA A 95 -0.59 -8.63 -13.12
C ALA A 95 0.56 -8.66 -12.10
N ILE A 96 0.89 -9.82 -11.53
CA ILE A 96 2.04 -9.97 -10.62
C ILE A 96 3.34 -9.60 -11.33
N PHE A 97 3.51 -10.05 -12.56
CA PHE A 97 4.69 -9.70 -13.37
C PHE A 97 4.74 -8.20 -13.69
N ALA A 98 3.60 -7.62 -14.10
CA ALA A 98 3.50 -6.20 -14.40
C ALA A 98 3.80 -5.32 -13.17
N THR A 99 3.37 -5.74 -11.98
CA THR A 99 3.67 -5.05 -10.71
C THR A 99 5.18 -5.04 -10.43
N GLN A 100 5.85 -6.18 -10.60
CA GLN A 100 7.31 -6.24 -10.44
C GLN A 100 8.04 -5.32 -11.43
N LEU A 101 7.61 -5.34 -12.69
CA LEU A 101 8.16 -4.46 -13.73
C LEU A 101 7.89 -2.98 -13.39
N GLY A 102 6.69 -2.66 -12.92
CA GLY A 102 6.32 -1.32 -12.49
C GLY A 102 7.26 -0.79 -11.41
N PHE A 103 7.51 -1.55 -10.35
CA PHE A 103 8.46 -1.14 -9.30
C PHE A 103 9.87 -0.95 -9.82
N ARG A 104 10.32 -1.79 -10.75
CA ARG A 104 11.64 -1.63 -11.39
C ARG A 104 11.73 -0.36 -12.23
N ILE A 105 10.66 -0.02 -12.94
CA ILE A 105 10.58 1.23 -13.72
C ILE A 105 10.58 2.45 -12.81
N LEU A 106 9.83 2.39 -11.71
CA LEU A 106 9.71 3.49 -10.74
C LEU A 106 10.94 3.64 -9.83
N TYR A 107 11.85 2.67 -9.84
CA TYR A 107 13.10 2.78 -9.10
C TYR A 107 13.97 3.91 -9.67
N ASP A 108 14.35 4.84 -8.81
CA ASP A 108 15.16 6.03 -9.16
C ASP A 108 16.22 6.27 -8.10
N SER A 109 17.46 5.88 -8.39
CA SER A 109 18.60 6.08 -7.49
C SER A 109 19.18 7.49 -7.54
N THR A 110 18.89 8.23 -8.62
CA THR A 110 19.53 9.55 -8.91
C THR A 110 18.57 10.72 -8.74
N GLY A 111 17.27 10.47 -8.64
CA GLY A 111 16.22 11.50 -8.67
C GLY A 111 15.90 12.05 -10.07
N GLN A 112 16.66 11.66 -11.10
CA GLN A 112 16.48 12.16 -12.46
C GLN A 112 15.19 11.64 -13.11
N LYS A 113 14.84 10.39 -12.87
CA LYS A 113 13.57 9.83 -13.38
C LYS A 113 12.37 10.59 -12.86
N LYS A 114 12.35 10.92 -11.58
CA LYS A 114 11.28 11.71 -10.98
C LYS A 114 11.11 13.07 -11.67
N VAL A 115 12.21 13.74 -11.95
CA VAL A 115 12.19 15.04 -12.67
C VAL A 115 11.64 14.85 -14.08
N LEU A 116 12.11 13.83 -14.80
CA LEU A 116 11.66 13.52 -16.15
C LEU A 116 10.17 13.19 -16.19
N PHE A 117 9.70 12.29 -15.32
CA PHE A 117 8.27 11.94 -15.22
C PHE A 117 7.42 13.17 -14.89
N ARG A 118 7.85 14.00 -13.94
CA ARG A 118 7.13 15.22 -13.57
C ARG A 118 7.04 16.22 -14.72
N PHE A 119 8.11 16.35 -15.50
CA PHE A 119 8.12 17.19 -16.70
C PHE A 119 7.14 16.65 -17.77
N ALA A 120 7.20 15.35 -18.07
CA ALA A 120 6.31 14.72 -19.03
C ALA A 120 4.83 14.83 -18.61
N GLU A 121 4.51 14.54 -17.34
CA GLU A 121 3.16 14.61 -16.79
C GLU A 121 2.59 16.03 -16.85
N LYS A 122 3.41 17.04 -16.55
CA LYS A 122 3.00 18.44 -16.64
C LYS A 122 2.56 18.82 -18.06
N HIS A 123 3.24 18.29 -19.08
CA HIS A 123 2.97 18.64 -20.48
C HIS A 123 1.90 17.76 -21.14
N THR A 124 1.64 16.56 -20.61
CA THR A 124 0.67 15.61 -21.19
C THR A 124 -0.62 15.54 -20.40
N LEU A 125 -0.52 15.34 -19.07
CA LEU A 125 -1.67 15.09 -18.19
C LEU A 125 -2.13 16.36 -17.44
N GLY A 126 -1.23 17.35 -17.26
CA GLY A 126 -1.49 18.54 -16.51
C GLY A 126 -1.39 18.36 -14.97
N TYR A 127 -1.22 17.15 -14.48
CA TYR A 127 -1.09 16.81 -13.06
C TYR A 127 -0.20 15.58 -12.86
N PRO A 128 0.48 15.44 -11.70
CA PRO A 128 1.36 14.31 -11.42
C PRO A 128 0.55 13.02 -11.13
N VAL A 129 1.01 11.90 -11.69
CA VAL A 129 0.42 10.55 -11.50
C VAL A 129 1.50 9.56 -11.05
N PHE A 130 2.59 9.46 -11.80
CA PHE A 130 3.69 8.52 -11.54
C PHE A 130 4.80 9.14 -10.71
N SER A 131 5.09 10.42 -10.92
CA SER A 131 6.16 11.11 -10.19
C SER A 131 5.96 11.12 -8.65
N PRO A 132 4.74 11.13 -8.09
CA PRO A 132 4.53 10.95 -6.66
C PRO A 132 4.95 9.58 -6.11
N LEU A 133 4.88 8.54 -6.94
CA LEU A 133 5.26 7.17 -6.58
C LEU A 133 6.78 6.94 -6.59
N ILE A 134 7.52 7.87 -7.19
CA ILE A 134 8.99 7.81 -7.24
C ILE A 134 9.54 8.51 -6.01
N ALA A 135 10.02 7.72 -5.05
CA ALA A 135 10.70 8.25 -3.88
C ALA A 135 12.13 8.73 -4.23
N ASN A 136 12.54 9.83 -3.63
CA ASN A 136 13.93 10.23 -3.58
C ASN A 136 14.30 10.68 -2.16
N ASP A 137 15.59 10.62 -1.83
CA ASP A 137 16.10 10.88 -0.48
C ASP A 137 16.01 12.38 -0.08
N SER A 138 15.67 13.27 -1.00
CA SER A 138 15.62 14.73 -0.76
C SER A 138 14.36 15.21 -0.03
N LEU A 139 13.39 14.31 0.22
CA LEU A 139 12.11 14.65 0.83
C LEU A 139 12.11 14.55 2.36
N LEU A 140 13.22 14.07 2.92
CA LEU A 140 13.32 13.76 4.34
C LEU A 140 13.12 15.00 5.22
N PHE A 141 12.17 14.87 6.16
CA PHE A 141 11.95 15.76 7.31
C PHE A 141 11.48 17.21 7.03
N ARG A 142 11.00 17.53 5.85
CA ARG A 142 10.45 18.88 5.57
C ARG A 142 9.01 19.03 6.00
N THR A 143 8.26 17.94 6.01
CA THR A 143 6.86 17.88 6.40
C THR A 143 6.74 16.79 7.46
N ASP A 144 5.97 16.97 8.49
CA ASP A 144 5.76 15.97 9.53
C ASP A 144 4.84 14.82 9.01
N PRO A 145 5.37 13.85 8.21
CA PRO A 145 4.54 12.84 7.54
C PRO A 145 3.88 11.90 8.54
N PHE A 146 4.51 11.72 9.69
CA PHE A 146 4.01 10.87 10.76
C PHE A 146 3.04 11.56 11.71
N ASN A 147 2.82 12.86 11.59
CA ASN A 147 2.06 13.66 12.55
C ASN A 147 2.61 13.59 13.97
N MET A 148 3.93 13.67 14.14
CA MET A 148 4.57 13.65 15.44
C MET A 148 4.24 14.90 16.30
N GLN A 149 3.76 15.96 15.64
CA GLN A 149 3.25 17.17 16.30
C GLN A 149 1.80 17.01 16.76
N HIS A 150 1.18 15.84 16.57
CA HIS A 150 -0.21 15.55 16.97
C HIS A 150 -1.21 16.61 16.50
N LYS A 151 -1.04 17.11 15.27
CA LYS A 151 -1.98 18.03 14.64
C LYS A 151 -3.29 17.32 14.38
N LYS A 152 -4.39 18.01 14.63
CA LYS A 152 -5.74 17.48 14.41
C LYS A 152 -5.95 17.16 12.93
N TRP A 153 -6.45 15.97 12.64
CA TRP A 153 -6.95 15.56 11.33
C TRP A 153 -8.37 15.01 11.48
N THR A 154 -9.13 15.03 10.40
CA THR A 154 -10.54 14.59 10.38
C THR A 154 -10.72 13.53 9.33
N ASN A 155 -11.50 12.49 9.65
CA ASN A 155 -11.85 11.44 8.70
C ASN A 155 -12.70 12.05 7.57
N PRO A 156 -12.26 11.97 6.30
CA PRO A 156 -12.98 12.60 5.18
C PRO A 156 -14.31 11.92 4.83
N TRP A 157 -14.53 10.68 5.29
CA TRP A 157 -15.80 9.95 5.08
C TRP A 157 -16.79 10.15 6.24
N ASP A 158 -16.30 10.53 7.39
CA ASP A 158 -17.12 10.87 8.56
C ASP A 158 -16.51 12.05 9.31
N SER A 159 -17.00 13.24 9.03
CA SER A 159 -16.49 14.49 9.62
C SER A 159 -16.72 14.61 11.13
N SER A 160 -17.53 13.75 11.72
CA SER A 160 -17.71 13.67 13.17
C SER A 160 -16.50 13.03 13.86
N ILE A 161 -15.72 12.24 13.12
CA ILE A 161 -14.53 11.56 13.61
C ILE A 161 -13.30 12.43 13.35
N SER A 162 -12.69 12.92 14.41
CA SER A 162 -11.42 13.64 14.38
C SER A 162 -10.44 12.98 15.33
N SER A 163 -9.15 13.01 15.00
CA SER A 163 -8.09 12.48 15.85
C SER A 163 -6.85 13.37 15.80
N VAL A 164 -5.97 13.18 16.75
CA VAL A 164 -4.61 13.76 16.80
C VAL A 164 -3.54 12.70 16.75
N GLU A 165 -3.95 11.43 16.58
CA GLU A 165 -3.04 10.29 16.54
C GLU A 165 -1.97 10.46 15.45
N SER A 166 -0.77 10.00 15.77
CA SER A 166 0.32 9.88 14.83
C SER A 166 0.16 8.64 13.94
N PHE A 167 0.93 8.57 12.87
CA PHE A 167 1.01 7.36 12.04
C PHE A 167 1.47 6.14 12.87
N PHE A 168 2.36 6.35 13.84
CA PHE A 168 2.85 5.25 14.69
C PHE A 168 1.77 4.68 15.63
N ASP A 169 0.89 5.54 16.15
CA ASP A 169 -0.25 5.08 16.96
C ASP A 169 -1.19 4.20 16.12
N LEU A 170 -1.47 4.63 14.88
CA LEU A 170 -2.30 3.89 13.94
C LEU A 170 -1.63 2.59 13.47
N TYR A 171 -0.34 2.64 13.22
CA TYR A 171 0.46 1.48 12.82
C TYR A 171 0.48 0.41 13.92
N GLY A 172 0.75 0.80 15.16
CA GLY A 172 0.71 -0.11 16.32
C GLY A 172 -0.65 -0.79 16.46
N ARG A 173 -1.73 -0.02 16.34
CA ARG A 173 -3.11 -0.55 16.37
C ARG A 173 -3.40 -1.51 15.21
N SER A 174 -2.83 -1.26 14.03
CA SER A 174 -2.95 -2.17 12.89
C SER A 174 -2.18 -3.48 13.09
N GLU A 175 -1.01 -3.41 13.73
CA GLU A 175 -0.21 -4.58 14.08
C GLU A 175 -0.93 -5.50 15.09
N GLU A 176 -1.49 -4.92 16.14
CA GLU A 176 -2.29 -5.67 17.13
C GLU A 176 -3.48 -6.38 16.47
N LYS A 177 -4.24 -5.65 15.61
CA LYS A 177 -5.36 -6.24 14.87
C LYS A 177 -4.91 -7.33 13.91
N TYR A 178 -3.77 -7.17 13.27
CA TYR A 178 -3.21 -8.19 12.36
C TYR A 178 -2.82 -9.45 13.11
N LEU A 179 -2.16 -9.33 14.25
CA LEU A 179 -1.78 -10.47 15.10
C LEU A 179 -3.02 -11.21 15.62
N HIS A 180 -4.06 -10.49 16.03
CA HIS A 180 -5.33 -11.08 16.43
C HIS A 180 -5.97 -11.89 15.29
N CYS A 181 -6.11 -11.30 14.10
CA CYS A 181 -6.64 -12.00 12.93
C CYS A 181 -5.80 -13.23 12.52
N LEU A 182 -4.48 -13.17 12.69
CA LEU A 182 -3.60 -14.33 12.44
C LEU A 182 -3.85 -15.45 13.43
N ALA A 183 -4.04 -15.13 14.70
CA ALA A 183 -4.35 -16.12 15.74
C ALA A 183 -5.69 -16.81 15.46
N GLU A 184 -6.74 -16.04 15.13
CA GLU A 184 -8.05 -16.59 14.75
C GLU A 184 -7.96 -17.49 13.51
N LEU A 185 -7.27 -17.04 12.46
CA LEU A 185 -7.08 -17.85 11.26
C LEU A 185 -6.32 -19.15 11.57
N SER A 186 -5.30 -19.08 12.41
CA SER A 186 -4.53 -20.26 12.83
C SER A 186 -5.39 -21.25 13.59
N ALA A 187 -6.28 -20.77 14.49
CA ALA A 187 -7.22 -21.62 15.23
C ALA A 187 -8.20 -22.32 14.27
N LEU A 188 -8.83 -21.57 13.36
CA LEU A 188 -9.75 -22.12 12.35
C LEU A 188 -9.10 -23.17 11.44
N LEU A 189 -7.85 -22.95 11.04
CA LEU A 189 -7.11 -23.91 10.21
C LEU A 189 -6.80 -25.19 11.00
N LYS A 190 -6.43 -25.09 12.27
CA LYS A 190 -6.21 -26.26 13.14
C LYS A 190 -7.49 -27.08 13.33
N GLU A 191 -8.63 -26.44 13.59
CA GLU A 191 -9.92 -27.11 13.68
C GLU A 191 -10.26 -27.87 12.39
N ARG A 192 -10.08 -27.24 11.22
CA ARG A 192 -10.37 -27.90 9.93
C ARG A 192 -9.44 -29.05 9.60
N ILE A 193 -8.18 -29.00 10.03
CA ILE A 193 -7.22 -30.08 9.84
C ILE A 193 -7.54 -31.28 10.73
N HIS A 194 -8.05 -31.03 11.95
CA HIS A 194 -8.36 -32.08 12.96
C HIS A 194 -9.81 -32.55 12.93
N SER A 195 -10.72 -31.84 12.23
CA SER A 195 -12.08 -32.37 12.03
C SER A 195 -12.04 -33.55 11.05
N PRO A 196 -12.62 -34.73 11.42
CA PRO A 196 -12.80 -35.80 10.46
C PRO A 196 -13.59 -35.24 9.28
N LYS A 197 -13.14 -35.52 8.06
CA LYS A 197 -13.88 -35.17 6.84
C LYS A 197 -15.29 -35.70 7.02
N ALA A 198 -16.27 -34.82 7.14
CA ALA A 198 -17.65 -35.22 6.95
C ALA A 198 -17.69 -35.83 5.55
N SER A 199 -17.91 -37.13 5.50
CA SER A 199 -18.13 -37.90 4.29
C SER A 199 -19.25 -37.22 3.50
N LEU A 200 -18.94 -36.69 2.33
CA LEU A 200 -19.90 -36.35 1.30
C LEU A 200 -20.51 -37.62 0.76
#